data_d8892012fddb9b302755a68cd2c825ed
#
_entry.id   d8892012fddb9b302755a68cd2c825ed
#
_cell.length_a   1.000
_cell.length_b   1.000
_cell.length_c   1.000
_cell.angle_alpha   90.00
_cell.angle_beta   90.00
_cell.angle_gamma   90.00
#
_symmetry.space_group_name_H-M   'P 1'
#
loop_
_entity.id
_entity.type
_entity.pdbx_description
1 polymer ?
#
loop_
_entity_poly.entity_id
_entity_poly.type
_entity_poly.pdbx_seq_one_letter_code
_entity_poly.pdbx_strand_id
1 'polypeptide(L)'
;MEINNYDIIADLYDIYVPITFDIDFFLNETKKTSGKVLELMSGTGRVSIPLLEAGVKLTCVDISPKSNAILRSKLEQRGLKTDVYQMDVCRLDIPKKFAMIIIPFHSFAHIVSLDDQRKALDRIHHHLLPGGTFICTLGNPTLRKQGVDGQLRLANSYPLAEKHGKLLLWILEQVDPDDDQVVDAMEFFEEYDAEGVMISKRLMELHFRLSPKDEFEDLLKATGFSIKAIYGDYAYNKFNQDSSPSMVWLLERTRE
;
A
#
# COMPACT_ATOMS: atom_id res chain seq x y z
N MET A 1 -18.91 3.38 -3.18
CA MET A 1 -17.95 4.00 -2.23
C MET A 1 -16.95 4.79 -3.06
N GLU A 2 -16.61 6.00 -2.65
CA GLU A 2 -15.61 6.80 -3.37
C GLU A 2 -14.21 6.18 -3.16
N ILE A 3 -13.42 6.14 -4.24
CA ILE A 3 -12.03 5.68 -4.19
C ILE A 3 -11.20 6.78 -3.54
N ASN A 4 -10.31 6.43 -2.61
CA ASN A 4 -9.37 7.37 -2.00
C ASN A 4 -8.57 8.11 -3.09
N ASN A 5 -8.70 9.44 -3.13
CA ASN A 5 -8.14 10.26 -4.21
C ASN A 5 -6.72 10.74 -3.87
N TYR A 6 -5.73 9.86 -4.03
CA TYR A 6 -4.32 10.20 -3.82
C TYR A 6 -3.74 11.23 -4.81
N ASP A 7 -4.45 11.57 -5.88
CA ASP A 7 -4.02 12.62 -6.83
C ASP A 7 -3.91 14.00 -6.16
N ILE A 8 -4.65 14.22 -5.06
CA ILE A 8 -4.62 15.49 -4.32
C ILE A 8 -3.25 15.76 -3.73
N ILE A 9 -2.53 14.70 -3.31
CA ILE A 9 -1.27 14.81 -2.54
C ILE A 9 -0.12 14.00 -3.18
N ALA A 10 -0.26 13.56 -4.42
CA ALA A 10 0.73 12.69 -5.06
C ALA A 10 2.15 13.30 -5.09
N ASP A 11 2.25 14.61 -5.28
CA ASP A 11 3.51 15.37 -5.27
C ASP A 11 4.13 15.52 -3.87
N LEU A 12 3.35 15.33 -2.81
CA LEU A 12 3.82 15.36 -1.43
C LEU A 12 4.18 13.98 -0.89
N TYR A 13 3.74 12.89 -1.57
CA TYR A 13 3.81 11.54 -1.05
C TYR A 13 5.22 11.13 -0.59
N ASP A 14 6.23 11.38 -1.42
CA ASP A 14 7.61 11.03 -1.10
C ASP A 14 8.21 11.86 0.05
N ILE A 15 7.60 13.00 0.39
CA ILE A 15 8.02 13.86 1.50
C ILE A 15 7.51 13.30 2.82
N TYR A 16 6.22 12.92 2.87
CA TYR A 16 5.62 12.48 4.13
C TYR A 16 5.69 10.95 4.34
N VAL A 17 6.05 10.18 3.31
CA VAL A 17 6.30 8.73 3.40
C VAL A 17 7.75 8.39 3.02
N PRO A 18 8.78 8.92 3.73
CA PRO A 18 10.19 8.63 3.45
C PRO A 18 10.62 7.27 4.06
N ILE A 19 9.74 6.28 4.03
CA ILE A 19 9.87 5.01 4.75
C ILE A 19 10.59 3.98 3.87
N THR A 20 11.54 3.26 4.45
CA THR A 20 12.36 2.25 3.76
C THR A 20 12.44 0.89 4.47
N PHE A 21 11.87 0.76 5.66
CA PHE A 21 12.04 -0.41 6.53
C PHE A 21 11.50 -1.73 5.94
N ASP A 22 10.62 -1.67 4.93
CA ASP A 22 10.04 -2.82 4.24
C ASP A 22 10.78 -3.20 2.94
N ILE A 23 11.68 -2.34 2.44
CA ILE A 23 12.35 -2.53 1.17
C ILE A 23 13.19 -3.82 1.15
N ASP A 24 14.00 -4.04 2.18
CA ASP A 24 14.87 -5.23 2.27
C ASP A 24 14.05 -6.52 2.31
N PHE A 25 12.89 -6.50 2.94
CA PHE A 25 11.98 -7.65 2.93
C PHE A 25 11.54 -7.98 1.51
N PHE A 26 11.03 -7.02 0.76
CA PHE A 26 10.59 -7.26 -0.62
C PHE A 26 11.76 -7.62 -1.55
N LEU A 27 12.94 -7.02 -1.38
CA LEU A 27 14.15 -7.43 -2.10
C LEU A 27 14.50 -8.90 -1.82
N ASN A 28 14.41 -9.34 -0.58
CA ASN A 28 14.69 -10.72 -0.20
C ASN A 28 13.62 -11.70 -0.72
N GLU A 29 12.34 -11.34 -0.67
CA GLU A 29 11.27 -12.18 -1.21
C GLU A 29 11.37 -12.31 -2.73
N THR A 30 11.64 -11.22 -3.45
CA THR A 30 11.76 -11.26 -4.91
C THR A 30 12.95 -12.08 -5.39
N LYS A 31 14.03 -12.20 -4.61
CA LYS A 31 15.17 -13.11 -4.93
C LYS A 31 14.80 -14.59 -4.90
N LYS A 32 13.68 -14.97 -4.25
CA LYS A 32 13.22 -16.35 -4.17
C LYS A 32 12.52 -16.82 -5.46
N THR A 33 12.28 -15.91 -6.42
CA THR A 33 11.70 -16.21 -7.72
C THR A 33 12.55 -15.66 -8.87
N SER A 34 12.65 -16.41 -9.98
CA SER A 34 13.25 -15.92 -11.23
C SER A 34 12.20 -15.36 -12.21
N GLY A 35 10.93 -15.44 -11.84
CA GLY A 35 9.79 -15.03 -12.66
C GLY A 35 9.53 -13.52 -12.65
N LYS A 36 8.46 -13.12 -13.34
CA LYS A 36 7.98 -11.75 -13.34
C LYS A 36 7.26 -11.44 -12.02
N VAL A 37 7.44 -10.22 -11.53
CA VAL A 37 6.79 -9.70 -10.33
C VAL A 37 5.81 -8.61 -10.73
N LEU A 38 4.65 -8.55 -10.09
CA LEU A 38 3.68 -7.47 -10.22
C LEU A 38 3.57 -6.76 -8.87
N GLU A 39 3.77 -5.46 -8.88
CA GLU A 39 3.43 -4.59 -7.75
C GLU A 39 2.11 -3.90 -8.05
N LEU A 40 1.13 -4.13 -7.19
CA LEU A 40 -0.17 -3.49 -7.22
C LEU A 40 -0.18 -2.34 -6.21
N MET A 41 -0.92 -1.27 -6.54
CA MET A 41 -1.01 -0.04 -5.73
C MET A 41 0.40 0.57 -5.54
N SER A 42 1.18 0.63 -6.64
CA SER A 42 2.60 0.97 -6.64
C SER A 42 2.89 2.45 -6.33
N GLY A 43 1.87 3.32 -6.41
CA GLY A 43 1.98 4.73 -6.10
C GLY A 43 3.06 5.45 -6.91
N THR A 44 3.86 6.25 -6.21
CA THR A 44 5.00 6.99 -6.78
C THR A 44 6.26 6.14 -6.95
N GLY A 45 6.21 4.82 -6.64
CA GLY A 45 7.29 3.86 -6.85
C GLY A 45 8.27 3.70 -5.69
N ARG A 46 7.84 3.94 -4.45
CA ARG A 46 8.67 3.79 -3.25
C ARG A 46 9.34 2.41 -3.15
N VAL A 47 8.59 1.34 -3.44
CA VAL A 47 9.11 -0.04 -3.49
C VAL A 47 9.56 -0.41 -4.90
N SER A 48 8.87 0.05 -5.93
CA SER A 48 9.17 -0.25 -7.34
C SER A 48 10.60 0.10 -7.71
N ILE A 49 11.07 1.31 -7.36
CA ILE A 49 12.40 1.79 -7.77
C ILE A 49 13.51 0.90 -7.21
N PRO A 50 13.61 0.62 -5.90
CA PRO A 50 14.61 -0.30 -5.35
C PRO A 50 14.58 -1.71 -5.96
N LEU A 51 13.39 -2.24 -6.23
CA LEU A 51 13.26 -3.56 -6.87
C LEU A 51 13.80 -3.56 -8.29
N LEU A 52 13.52 -2.51 -9.07
CA LEU A 52 14.03 -2.36 -10.44
C LEU A 52 15.54 -2.16 -10.47
N GLU A 53 16.09 -1.35 -9.55
CA GLU A 53 17.53 -1.15 -9.39
C GLU A 53 18.26 -2.47 -9.03
N ALA A 54 17.57 -3.36 -8.30
CA ALA A 54 18.06 -4.71 -8.00
C ALA A 54 17.87 -5.70 -9.16
N GLY A 55 17.35 -5.27 -10.32
CA GLY A 55 17.19 -6.09 -11.52
C GLY A 55 15.93 -6.99 -11.52
N VAL A 56 14.96 -6.74 -10.65
CA VAL A 56 13.69 -7.46 -10.61
C VAL A 56 12.89 -7.18 -11.90
N LYS A 57 12.36 -8.22 -12.54
CA LYS A 57 11.47 -8.10 -13.70
C LYS A 57 10.08 -7.67 -13.24
N LEU A 58 9.94 -6.39 -12.90
CA LEU A 58 8.75 -5.80 -12.28
C LEU A 58 7.75 -5.31 -13.35
N THR A 59 6.48 -5.31 -12.99
CA THR A 59 5.39 -4.55 -13.62
C THR A 59 4.67 -3.81 -12.51
N CYS A 60 4.24 -2.57 -12.75
CA CYS A 60 3.60 -1.72 -11.75
C CYS A 60 2.17 -1.39 -12.16
N VAL A 61 1.26 -1.36 -11.19
CA VAL A 61 -0.15 -0.96 -11.36
C VAL A 61 -0.55 -0.02 -10.24
N ASP A 62 -1.14 1.10 -10.62
CA ASP A 62 -1.78 2.01 -9.67
C ASP A 62 -2.99 2.68 -10.34
N ILE A 63 -4.01 3.02 -9.55
CA ILE A 63 -5.21 3.69 -10.05
C ILE A 63 -4.97 5.19 -10.29
N SER A 64 -4.07 5.82 -9.52
CA SER A 64 -3.77 7.26 -9.56
C SER A 64 -2.97 7.63 -10.82
N PRO A 65 -3.51 8.45 -11.73
CA PRO A 65 -2.75 8.95 -12.87
C PRO A 65 -1.56 9.81 -12.47
N LYS A 66 -1.68 10.63 -11.40
CA LYS A 66 -0.58 11.49 -10.94
C LYS A 66 0.56 10.69 -10.32
N SER A 67 0.25 9.71 -9.46
CA SER A 67 1.27 8.81 -8.90
C SER A 67 2.02 8.07 -10.01
N ASN A 68 1.29 7.54 -11.00
CA ASN A 68 1.89 6.88 -12.16
C ASN A 68 2.77 7.83 -13.00
N ALA A 69 2.40 9.10 -13.13
CA ALA A 69 3.21 10.10 -13.84
C ALA A 69 4.52 10.36 -13.09
N ILE A 70 4.47 10.49 -11.75
CA ILE A 70 5.65 10.65 -10.90
C ILE A 70 6.55 9.42 -11.00
N LEU A 71 5.99 8.20 -10.92
CA LEU A 71 6.76 6.97 -11.09
C LEU A 71 7.46 6.94 -12.45
N ARG A 72 6.77 7.23 -13.55
CA ARG A 72 7.37 7.27 -14.90
C ARG A 72 8.51 8.29 -14.99
N SER A 73 8.35 9.49 -14.42
CA SER A 73 9.41 10.50 -14.35
C SER A 73 10.64 9.99 -13.60
N LYS A 74 10.45 9.33 -12.45
CA LYS A 74 11.56 8.74 -11.69
C LYS A 74 12.26 7.61 -12.46
N LEU A 75 11.52 6.79 -13.20
CA LEU A 75 12.08 5.73 -14.04
C LEU A 75 12.96 6.32 -15.15
N GLU A 76 12.47 7.35 -15.84
CA GLU A 76 13.21 8.04 -16.90
C GLU A 76 14.52 8.65 -16.36
N GLN A 77 14.45 9.39 -15.24
CA GLN A 77 15.62 10.01 -14.59
C GLN A 77 16.70 8.99 -14.20
N ARG A 78 16.33 7.74 -13.89
CA ARG A 78 17.25 6.65 -13.48
C ARG A 78 17.61 5.71 -14.63
N GLY A 79 17.08 5.91 -15.83
CA GLY A 79 17.28 4.99 -16.95
C GLY A 79 16.66 3.60 -16.74
N LEU A 80 15.71 3.49 -15.83
CA LEU A 80 14.97 2.25 -15.53
C LEU A 80 13.79 2.08 -16.48
N LYS A 81 13.43 0.82 -16.79
CA LYS A 81 12.32 0.51 -17.69
C LYS A 81 11.43 -0.55 -17.09
N THR A 82 10.13 -0.28 -17.04
CA THR A 82 9.09 -1.24 -16.69
C THR A 82 7.74 -0.81 -17.28
N ASP A 83 6.79 -1.74 -17.35
CA ASP A 83 5.42 -1.41 -17.68
C ASP A 83 4.72 -0.83 -16.45
N VAL A 84 4.09 0.33 -16.62
CA VAL A 84 3.28 1.00 -15.58
C VAL A 84 1.87 1.15 -16.14
N TYR A 85 0.91 0.46 -15.54
CA TYR A 85 -0.50 0.49 -15.94
C TYR A 85 -1.31 1.36 -14.96
N GLN A 86 -2.20 2.17 -15.51
CA GLN A 86 -3.23 2.83 -14.72
C GLN A 86 -4.46 1.92 -14.69
N MET A 87 -4.73 1.28 -13.54
CA MET A 87 -5.81 0.30 -13.43
C MET A 87 -6.27 0.13 -11.98
N ASP A 88 -7.55 -0.12 -11.81
CA ASP A 88 -8.15 -0.56 -10.55
C ASP A 88 -7.83 -2.06 -10.32
N VAL A 89 -7.34 -2.41 -9.14
CA VAL A 89 -7.01 -3.79 -8.76
C VAL A 89 -8.21 -4.72 -8.85
N CYS A 90 -9.41 -4.23 -8.52
CA CYS A 90 -10.66 -4.99 -8.63
C CYS A 90 -11.04 -5.34 -10.08
N ARG A 91 -10.43 -4.63 -11.05
CA ARG A 91 -10.63 -4.82 -12.50
C ARG A 91 -9.33 -5.18 -13.22
N LEU A 92 -8.35 -5.68 -12.49
CA LEU A 92 -7.04 -6.04 -13.03
C LEU A 92 -7.20 -7.02 -14.21
N ASP A 93 -6.70 -6.62 -15.39
CA ASP A 93 -6.72 -7.41 -16.62
C ASP A 93 -5.50 -7.11 -17.49
N ILE A 94 -4.39 -7.78 -17.19
CA ILE A 94 -3.14 -7.65 -17.91
C ILE A 94 -2.87 -8.98 -18.64
N PRO A 95 -2.48 -8.98 -19.93
CA PRO A 95 -2.26 -10.22 -20.67
C PRO A 95 -0.93 -10.90 -20.27
N LYS A 96 -0.70 -11.04 -18.97
CA LYS A 96 0.52 -11.60 -18.37
C LYS A 96 0.17 -12.36 -17.10
N LYS A 97 1.00 -13.37 -16.78
CA LYS A 97 1.00 -14.07 -15.49
C LYS A 97 2.31 -13.77 -14.77
N PHE A 98 2.24 -13.82 -13.44
CA PHE A 98 3.35 -13.44 -12.57
C PHE A 98 3.69 -14.59 -11.63
N ALA A 99 4.96 -14.74 -11.31
CA ALA A 99 5.42 -15.69 -10.31
C ALA A 99 5.21 -15.14 -8.88
N MET A 100 5.17 -13.82 -8.77
CA MET A 100 4.91 -13.13 -7.50
C MET A 100 4.07 -11.89 -7.77
N ILE A 101 3.12 -11.60 -6.87
CA ILE A 101 2.36 -10.35 -6.81
C ILE A 101 2.54 -9.78 -5.40
N ILE A 102 2.75 -8.47 -5.29
CA ILE A 102 2.92 -7.80 -4.01
C ILE A 102 1.98 -6.60 -3.87
N ILE A 103 1.45 -6.39 -2.67
CA ILE A 103 0.76 -5.16 -2.25
C ILE A 103 1.43 -4.69 -0.96
N PRO A 104 2.39 -3.74 -1.05
CA PRO A 104 3.11 -3.23 0.10
C PRO A 104 2.30 -2.23 0.94
N PHE A 105 2.83 -1.89 2.11
CA PHE A 105 2.50 -0.71 2.90
C PHE A 105 1.00 -0.54 3.22
N HIS A 106 0.34 -1.66 3.57
CA HIS A 106 -1.07 -1.70 3.99
C HIS A 106 -2.08 -1.21 2.92
N SER A 107 -1.64 -1.04 1.66
CA SER A 107 -2.47 -0.45 0.60
C SER A 107 -3.76 -1.23 0.34
N PHE A 108 -3.76 -2.56 0.56
CA PHE A 108 -4.97 -3.39 0.41
C PHE A 108 -6.13 -2.95 1.32
N ALA A 109 -5.85 -2.33 2.47
CA ALA A 109 -6.85 -1.81 3.39
C ALA A 109 -7.76 -0.72 2.76
N HIS A 110 -7.28 -0.03 1.72
CA HIS A 110 -8.06 0.97 0.98
C HIS A 110 -9.15 0.35 0.07
N ILE A 111 -9.17 -0.96 -0.09
CA ILE A 111 -10.30 -1.69 -0.68
C ILE A 111 -11.28 -1.99 0.47
N VAL A 112 -12.21 -1.07 0.72
CA VAL A 112 -12.98 -1.05 1.96
C VAL A 112 -14.06 -2.15 1.99
N SER A 113 -14.79 -2.37 0.89
CA SER A 113 -15.86 -3.37 0.87
C SER A 113 -15.32 -4.79 0.72
N LEU A 114 -15.90 -5.75 1.47
CA LEU A 114 -15.53 -7.17 1.38
C LEU A 114 -15.75 -7.74 -0.03
N ASP A 115 -16.79 -7.28 -0.73
CA ASP A 115 -17.06 -7.69 -2.11
C ASP A 115 -15.96 -7.23 -3.07
N ASP A 116 -15.43 -6.02 -2.90
CA ASP A 116 -14.35 -5.52 -3.73
C ASP A 116 -13.01 -6.16 -3.33
N GLN A 117 -12.78 -6.44 -2.04
CA GLN A 117 -11.64 -7.26 -1.61
C GLN A 117 -11.66 -8.63 -2.26
N ARG A 118 -12.83 -9.29 -2.30
CA ARG A 118 -13.00 -10.59 -2.99
C ARG A 118 -12.67 -10.46 -4.48
N LYS A 119 -13.23 -9.47 -5.18
CA LYS A 119 -12.93 -9.23 -6.61
C LYS A 119 -11.43 -9.00 -6.83
N ALA A 120 -10.78 -8.19 -6.00
CA ALA A 120 -9.35 -7.93 -6.07
C ALA A 120 -8.55 -9.24 -5.91
N LEU A 121 -8.87 -10.06 -4.90
CA LEU A 121 -8.21 -11.34 -4.66
C LEU A 121 -8.43 -12.34 -5.79
N ASP A 122 -9.64 -12.43 -6.37
CA ASP A 122 -9.93 -13.26 -7.54
C ASP A 122 -9.08 -12.82 -8.75
N ARG A 123 -8.93 -11.51 -8.96
CA ARG A 123 -8.09 -10.97 -10.04
C ARG A 123 -6.60 -11.22 -9.79
N ILE A 124 -6.13 -11.09 -8.55
CA ILE A 124 -4.77 -11.43 -8.14
C ILE A 124 -4.51 -12.92 -8.37
N HIS A 125 -5.40 -13.77 -7.88
CA HIS A 125 -5.31 -15.23 -8.11
C HIS A 125 -5.24 -15.56 -9.60
N HIS A 126 -6.11 -14.94 -10.41
CA HIS A 126 -6.10 -15.15 -11.87
C HIS A 126 -4.74 -14.78 -12.48
N HIS A 127 -4.07 -13.71 -12.04
CA HIS A 127 -2.81 -13.24 -12.62
C HIS A 127 -1.56 -13.94 -12.09
N LEU A 128 -1.65 -14.73 -11.01
CA LEU A 128 -0.55 -15.56 -10.54
C LEU A 128 -0.39 -16.82 -11.40
N LEU A 129 0.83 -17.29 -11.54
CA LEU A 129 1.13 -18.66 -12.00
C LEU A 129 0.67 -19.68 -10.95
N PRO A 130 0.36 -20.93 -11.31
CA PRO A 130 0.12 -22.00 -10.33
C PRO A 130 1.31 -22.13 -9.37
N GLY A 131 1.05 -22.11 -8.05
CA GLY A 131 2.09 -22.09 -7.03
C GLY A 131 2.83 -20.73 -6.92
N GLY A 132 2.34 -19.69 -7.58
CA GLY A 132 2.87 -18.33 -7.46
C GLY A 132 2.59 -17.72 -6.09
N THR A 133 3.44 -16.79 -5.69
CA THR A 133 3.40 -16.15 -4.37
C THR A 133 2.62 -14.83 -4.41
N PHE A 134 1.74 -14.62 -3.45
CA PHE A 134 1.15 -13.31 -3.18
C PHE A 134 1.59 -12.82 -1.81
N ILE A 135 2.08 -11.57 -1.73
CA ILE A 135 2.44 -10.92 -0.47
C ILE A 135 1.55 -9.71 -0.28
N CYS A 136 0.79 -9.71 0.80
CA CYS A 136 -0.10 -8.62 1.19
C CYS A 136 0.25 -8.14 2.59
N THR A 137 0.30 -6.84 2.79
CA THR A 137 0.54 -6.26 4.11
C THR A 137 -0.69 -5.51 4.61
N LEU A 138 -1.05 -5.72 5.87
CA LEU A 138 -2.15 -5.05 6.56
C LEU A 138 -1.67 -4.57 7.93
N GLY A 139 -2.25 -3.49 8.42
CA GLY A 139 -2.07 -3.08 9.81
C GLY A 139 -2.71 -4.08 10.77
N ASN A 140 -2.13 -4.25 11.95
CA ASN A 140 -2.78 -5.04 13.00
C ASN A 140 -3.99 -4.28 13.56
N PRO A 141 -5.23 -4.75 13.36
CA PRO A 141 -6.42 -4.01 13.77
C PRO A 141 -6.50 -3.80 15.28
N THR A 142 -6.00 -4.74 16.09
CA THR A 142 -6.00 -4.63 17.56
C THR A 142 -5.22 -3.40 18.03
N LEU A 143 -4.04 -3.16 17.45
CA LEU A 143 -3.24 -1.99 17.80
C LEU A 143 -3.72 -0.72 17.09
N ARG A 144 -4.14 -0.86 15.84
CA ARG A 144 -4.54 0.28 15.01
C ARG A 144 -5.79 0.98 15.54
N LYS A 145 -6.78 0.22 16.02
CA LYS A 145 -8.01 0.77 16.64
C LYS A 145 -7.73 1.64 17.88
N GLN A 146 -6.63 1.43 18.59
CA GLN A 146 -6.29 2.22 19.78
C GLN A 146 -6.03 3.70 19.48
N GLY A 147 -5.64 4.03 18.25
CA GLY A 147 -5.39 5.41 17.80
C GLY A 147 -6.60 6.10 17.15
N VAL A 148 -7.70 5.38 16.94
CA VAL A 148 -8.91 5.88 16.25
C VAL A 148 -9.92 6.39 17.30
N ASP A 149 -9.87 7.70 17.59
CA ASP A 149 -10.66 8.27 18.69
C ASP A 149 -11.34 9.61 18.34
N GLY A 150 -11.35 10.00 17.05
CA GLY A 150 -11.98 11.22 16.56
C GLY A 150 -11.25 12.51 16.91
N GLN A 151 -10.00 12.43 17.39
CA GLN A 151 -9.24 13.63 17.74
C GLN A 151 -8.28 14.04 16.63
N LEU A 152 -8.28 15.33 16.29
CA LEU A 152 -7.30 15.90 15.35
C LEU A 152 -5.92 15.99 16.03
N ARG A 153 -4.90 15.43 15.41
CA ARG A 153 -3.53 15.42 15.90
C ARG A 153 -2.53 15.85 14.84
N LEU A 154 -1.51 16.59 15.26
CA LEU A 154 -0.31 16.76 14.44
C LEU A 154 0.43 15.42 14.41
N ALA A 155 0.37 14.75 13.25
CA ALA A 155 1.04 13.46 13.06
C ALA A 155 2.55 13.63 12.89
N ASN A 156 2.97 14.61 12.07
CA ASN A 156 4.39 14.90 11.86
C ASN A 156 4.63 16.27 11.22
N SER A 157 5.91 16.67 11.20
CA SER A 157 6.40 17.85 10.48
C SER A 157 7.60 17.46 9.62
N TYR A 158 7.53 17.77 8.33
CA TYR A 158 8.57 17.42 7.35
C TYR A 158 9.21 18.67 6.77
N PRO A 159 10.53 18.70 6.56
CA PRO A 159 11.19 19.83 5.91
C PRO A 159 10.83 19.87 4.42
N LEU A 160 10.58 21.08 3.89
CA LEU A 160 10.45 21.35 2.46
C LEU A 160 11.75 21.99 1.98
N ALA A 161 12.70 21.17 1.50
CA ALA A 161 14.05 21.61 1.15
C ALA A 161 14.08 22.72 0.09
N GLU A 162 13.24 22.61 -0.94
CA GLU A 162 13.19 23.60 -2.04
C GLU A 162 12.62 24.96 -1.62
N LYS A 163 11.76 24.99 -0.58
CA LYS A 163 11.08 26.20 -0.11
C LYS A 163 11.63 26.72 1.21
N HIS A 164 12.67 26.06 1.78
CA HIS A 164 13.20 26.31 3.12
C HIS A 164 12.11 26.34 4.20
N GLY A 165 10.98 25.69 3.94
CA GLY A 165 9.78 25.69 4.76
C GLY A 165 9.52 24.32 5.40
N LYS A 166 8.26 24.07 5.75
CA LYS A 166 7.82 22.81 6.34
C LYS A 166 6.44 22.40 5.86
N LEU A 167 6.22 21.08 5.81
CA LEU A 167 4.92 20.45 5.65
C LEU A 167 4.48 19.92 7.00
N LEU A 168 3.30 20.34 7.46
CA LEU A 168 2.63 19.75 8.62
C LEU A 168 1.56 18.79 8.13
N LEU A 169 1.55 17.60 8.71
CA LEU A 169 0.51 16.60 8.49
C LEU A 169 -0.34 16.47 9.76
N TRP A 170 -1.61 16.82 9.64
CA TRP A 170 -2.60 16.62 10.69
C TRP A 170 -3.53 15.49 10.29
N ILE A 171 -3.87 14.64 11.23
CA ILE A 171 -4.73 13.47 11.00
C ILE A 171 -5.85 13.46 12.03
N LEU A 172 -7.07 13.25 11.55
CA LEU A 172 -8.24 12.90 12.34
C LEU A 172 -8.76 11.56 11.84
N GLU A 173 -8.96 10.60 12.73
CA GLU A 173 -9.48 9.28 12.39
C GLU A 173 -10.64 8.93 13.32
N GLN A 174 -11.72 8.43 12.75
CA GLN A 174 -12.89 7.98 13.47
C GLN A 174 -13.41 6.66 12.88
N VAL A 175 -14.04 5.86 13.70
CA VAL A 175 -14.70 4.64 13.25
C VAL A 175 -15.95 5.03 12.47
N ASP A 176 -16.17 4.38 11.32
CA ASP A 176 -17.41 4.55 10.54
C ASP A 176 -18.61 4.10 11.40
N PRO A 177 -19.70 4.89 11.44
CA PRO A 177 -20.84 4.57 12.29
C PRO A 177 -21.61 3.31 11.86
N ASP A 178 -21.49 2.91 10.60
CA ASP A 178 -22.22 1.77 10.00
C ASP A 178 -21.39 0.48 9.95
N ASP A 179 -20.03 0.59 9.98
CA ASP A 179 -19.10 -0.56 9.98
C ASP A 179 -17.91 -0.31 10.91
N ASP A 180 -17.90 -0.96 12.06
CA ASP A 180 -16.84 -0.79 13.10
C ASP A 180 -15.45 -1.29 12.68
N GLN A 181 -15.32 -1.91 11.52
CA GLN A 181 -14.06 -2.28 10.91
C GLN A 181 -13.55 -1.23 9.90
N VAL A 182 -14.35 -0.23 9.58
CA VAL A 182 -13.99 0.86 8.67
C VAL A 182 -13.58 2.09 9.47
N VAL A 183 -12.54 2.75 9.00
CA VAL A 183 -12.06 4.02 9.55
C VAL A 183 -12.18 5.08 8.48
N ASP A 184 -12.84 6.16 8.85
CA ASP A 184 -12.86 7.42 8.12
C ASP A 184 -11.75 8.31 8.63
N ALA A 185 -10.88 8.77 7.75
CA ALA A 185 -9.78 9.64 8.08
C ALA A 185 -9.81 10.93 7.27
N MET A 186 -9.47 12.03 7.92
CA MET A 186 -9.16 13.31 7.28
C MET A 186 -7.70 13.64 7.51
N GLU A 187 -6.96 13.81 6.44
CA GLU A 187 -5.57 14.23 6.46
C GLU A 187 -5.45 15.65 5.91
N PHE A 188 -4.89 16.56 6.72
CA PHE A 188 -4.64 17.94 6.31
C PHE A 188 -3.15 18.13 6.10
N PHE A 189 -2.80 18.54 4.89
CA PHE A 189 -1.43 18.84 4.47
C PHE A 189 -1.29 20.37 4.39
N GLU A 190 -0.52 20.94 5.31
CA GLU A 190 -0.29 22.38 5.40
C GLU A 190 1.17 22.68 5.07
N GLU A 191 1.41 23.41 3.98
CA GLU A 191 2.73 23.87 3.58
C GLU A 191 2.96 25.31 4.10
N TYR A 192 4.11 25.51 4.73
CA TYR A 192 4.57 26.80 5.24
C TYR A 192 5.91 27.17 4.59
N ASP A 193 6.12 28.47 4.36
CA ASP A 193 7.42 29.01 3.94
C ASP A 193 8.41 29.13 5.12
N ALA A 194 9.58 29.74 4.85
CA ALA A 194 10.64 29.94 5.84
C ALA A 194 10.23 30.93 6.96
N GLU A 195 9.35 31.87 6.66
CA GLU A 195 8.81 32.87 7.59
C GLU A 195 7.67 32.33 8.44
N GLY A 196 7.20 31.11 8.17
CA GLY A 196 6.10 30.46 8.88
C GLY A 196 4.71 30.89 8.38
N VAL A 197 4.62 31.44 7.18
CA VAL A 197 3.35 31.77 6.52
C VAL A 197 2.84 30.57 5.75
N MET A 198 1.56 30.22 5.93
CA MET A 198 0.92 29.15 5.20
C MET A 198 0.79 29.51 3.71
N ILE A 199 1.35 28.67 2.84
CA ILE A 199 1.32 28.84 1.39
C ILE A 199 0.37 27.90 0.69
N SER A 200 0.02 26.75 1.30
CA SER A 200 -0.92 25.79 0.76
C SER A 200 -1.57 24.98 1.87
N LYS A 201 -2.82 24.59 1.66
CA LYS A 201 -3.53 23.62 2.49
C LYS A 201 -4.33 22.69 1.59
N ARG A 202 -4.18 21.38 1.79
CA ARG A 202 -4.94 20.34 1.08
C ARG A 202 -5.62 19.45 2.09
N LEU A 203 -6.83 19.02 1.77
CA LEU A 203 -7.55 18.00 2.52
C LEU A 203 -7.62 16.74 1.67
N MET A 204 -7.28 15.61 2.28
CA MET A 204 -7.49 14.28 1.74
C MET A 204 -8.41 13.51 2.68
N GLU A 205 -9.51 13.01 2.15
CA GLU A 205 -10.40 12.07 2.83
C GLU A 205 -10.00 10.65 2.46
N LEU A 206 -9.87 9.81 3.48
CA LEU A 206 -9.47 8.42 3.34
C LEU A 206 -10.46 7.51 4.02
N HIS A 207 -10.71 6.39 3.38
CA HIS A 207 -11.45 5.28 3.98
C HIS A 207 -10.58 4.03 3.91
N PHE A 208 -10.45 3.32 5.02
CA PHE A 208 -9.73 2.06 5.04
C PHE A 208 -10.34 1.05 6.01
N ARG A 209 -10.22 -0.22 5.66
CA ARG A 209 -10.74 -1.32 6.46
C ARG A 209 -9.65 -1.90 7.35
N LEU A 210 -9.95 -2.04 8.64
CA LEU A 210 -9.17 -2.80 9.61
C LEU A 210 -9.63 -4.27 9.57
N SER A 211 -9.04 -5.06 8.69
CA SER A 211 -9.44 -6.46 8.51
C SER A 211 -8.94 -7.32 9.69
N PRO A 212 -9.84 -7.93 10.49
CA PRO A 212 -9.44 -8.91 11.49
C PRO A 212 -8.73 -10.09 10.84
N LYS A 213 -7.74 -10.65 11.55
CA LYS A 213 -6.93 -11.75 11.03
C LYS A 213 -7.79 -12.90 10.51
N ASP A 214 -8.77 -13.34 11.29
CA ASP A 214 -9.59 -14.51 10.96
C ASP A 214 -10.52 -14.23 9.77
N GLU A 215 -11.11 -13.02 9.69
CA GLU A 215 -11.93 -12.58 8.55
C GLU A 215 -11.11 -12.58 7.25
N PHE A 216 -9.91 -12.02 7.28
CA PHE A 216 -9.05 -11.98 6.11
C PHE A 216 -8.53 -13.38 5.73
N GLU A 217 -8.23 -14.23 6.72
CA GLU A 217 -7.86 -15.63 6.50
C GLU A 217 -8.96 -16.42 5.78
N ASP A 218 -10.21 -16.26 6.18
CA ASP A 218 -11.34 -16.91 5.55
C ASP A 218 -11.57 -16.38 4.13
N LEU A 219 -11.42 -15.08 3.91
CA LEU A 219 -11.50 -14.47 2.59
C LEU A 219 -10.40 -15.02 1.64
N LEU A 220 -9.17 -15.16 2.13
CA LEU A 220 -8.05 -15.73 1.37
C LEU A 220 -8.31 -17.17 0.97
N LYS A 221 -8.79 -18.01 1.91
CA LYS A 221 -9.15 -19.40 1.62
C LYS A 221 -10.26 -19.50 0.58
N ALA A 222 -11.29 -18.65 0.71
CA ALA A 222 -12.43 -18.61 -0.21
C ALA A 222 -12.04 -18.18 -1.64
N THR A 223 -10.92 -17.49 -1.80
CA THR A 223 -10.39 -17.01 -3.09
C THR A 223 -9.20 -17.81 -3.61
N GLY A 224 -8.95 -19.01 -3.05
CA GLY A 224 -7.98 -19.96 -3.59
C GLY A 224 -6.54 -19.72 -3.18
N PHE A 225 -6.32 -19.11 -2.02
CA PHE A 225 -4.98 -18.94 -1.44
C PHE A 225 -4.72 -19.89 -0.27
N SER A 226 -3.52 -20.42 -0.20
CA SER A 226 -2.98 -21.10 0.98
C SER A 226 -2.02 -20.16 1.72
N ILE A 227 -2.14 -20.12 3.05
CA ILE A 227 -1.30 -19.28 3.89
C ILE A 227 0.00 -20.03 4.19
N LYS A 228 1.14 -19.47 3.79
CA LYS A 228 2.47 -20.02 4.07
C LYS A 228 3.03 -19.50 5.37
N ALA A 229 2.85 -18.20 5.63
CA ALA A 229 3.26 -17.56 6.86
C ALA A 229 2.49 -16.25 7.08
N ILE A 230 2.42 -15.83 8.35
CA ILE A 230 2.00 -14.49 8.75
C ILE A 230 3.12 -13.95 9.64
N TYR A 231 3.79 -12.88 9.19
CA TYR A 231 4.80 -12.20 9.98
C TYR A 231 4.21 -10.95 10.63
N GLY A 232 4.73 -10.59 11.79
CA GLY A 232 4.32 -9.42 12.55
C GLY A 232 5.04 -8.14 12.12
N ASP A 233 6.09 -8.30 11.33
CA ASP A 233 6.94 -7.24 10.82
C ASP A 233 7.73 -7.70 9.58
N TYR A 234 8.56 -6.81 9.05
CA TYR A 234 9.40 -7.10 7.88
C TYR A 234 10.75 -7.75 8.23
N ALA A 235 11.00 -8.06 9.53
CA ALA A 235 12.16 -8.83 10.00
C ALA A 235 11.83 -10.33 10.14
N TYR A 236 10.70 -10.79 9.62
CA TYR A 236 10.22 -12.19 9.67
C TYR A 236 9.84 -12.69 11.07
N ASN A 237 9.63 -11.81 12.04
CA ASN A 237 9.10 -12.23 13.34
C ASN A 237 7.67 -12.72 13.18
N LYS A 238 7.30 -13.79 13.88
CA LYS A 238 5.93 -14.33 13.83
C LYS A 238 4.92 -13.29 14.28
N PHE A 239 3.77 -13.26 13.63
CA PHE A 239 2.67 -12.41 14.04
C PHE A 239 2.19 -12.76 15.46
N ASN A 240 2.03 -11.71 16.26
CA ASN A 240 1.39 -11.74 17.57
C ASN A 240 0.34 -10.63 17.61
N GLN A 241 -0.90 -10.99 17.91
CA GLN A 241 -2.04 -10.07 17.86
C GLN A 241 -1.89 -8.87 18.81
N ASP A 242 -1.23 -9.06 19.96
CA ASP A 242 -1.15 -8.03 21.00
C ASP A 242 0.05 -7.08 20.84
N SER A 243 1.03 -7.44 19.99
CA SER A 243 2.29 -6.70 19.94
C SER A 243 2.82 -6.41 18.53
N SER A 244 2.39 -7.14 17.51
CA SER A 244 2.90 -6.93 16.15
C SER A 244 2.26 -5.70 15.50
N PRO A 245 3.04 -4.78 14.92
CA PRO A 245 2.48 -3.59 14.26
C PRO A 245 1.72 -3.91 12.98
N SER A 246 2.07 -5.01 12.31
CA SER A 246 1.53 -5.37 10.99
C SER A 246 1.23 -6.85 10.90
N MET A 247 0.44 -7.22 9.91
CA MET A 247 0.26 -8.57 9.38
C MET A 247 0.86 -8.62 7.98
N VAL A 248 2.01 -9.26 7.82
CA VAL A 248 2.64 -9.50 6.54
C VAL A 248 2.29 -10.91 6.10
N TRP A 249 1.34 -11.02 5.19
CA TRP A 249 0.81 -12.28 4.69
C TRP A 249 1.65 -12.80 3.53
N LEU A 250 2.24 -13.99 3.71
CA LEU A 250 2.91 -14.73 2.65
C LEU A 250 1.99 -15.86 2.20
N LEU A 251 1.51 -15.77 0.98
CA LEU A 251 0.44 -16.58 0.43
C LEU A 251 0.92 -17.30 -0.82
N GLU A 252 0.32 -18.46 -1.10
CA GLU A 252 0.56 -19.19 -2.34
C GLU A 252 -0.77 -19.44 -3.04
N ARG A 253 -0.81 -19.21 -4.35
CA ARG A 253 -1.92 -19.66 -5.19
C ARG A 253 -2.03 -21.17 -5.12
N THR A 254 -3.20 -21.70 -4.68
CA THR A 254 -3.44 -23.16 -4.68
C THR A 254 -3.36 -23.70 -6.11
N ARG A 255 -2.84 -24.91 -6.25
CA ARG A 255 -2.89 -25.64 -7.53
C ARG A 255 -4.30 -26.18 -7.69
N GLU A 256 -4.91 -25.88 -8.82
CA GLU A 256 -6.13 -26.56 -9.25
C GLU A 256 -5.83 -28.03 -9.55
#